data_f6af9353cd3d285908ac7ad343e51215
#
_entry.id   f6af9353cd3d285908ac7ad343e51215
#
_cell.length_a   1.000
_cell.length_b   1.000
_cell.length_c   1.000
_cell.angle_alpha   90.00
_cell.angle_beta   90.00
_cell.angle_gamma   90.00
#
_symmetry.space_group_name_H-M   'P 1'
#
loop_
_entity.id
_entity.type
_entity.pdbx_description
1 polymer ?
#
loop_
_entity_poly.entity_id
_entity_poly.type
_entity_poly.pdbx_seq_one_letter_code
_entity_poly.pdbx_strand_id
1 'polypeptide(L)'
;MKSSIKIYTSYVSEDNFKRCQELGLIPVVIMKKIYNSPVIGNLSDTVLHERTLAPDDELLWKFKKKEIDVTDYQKQVAIELSSVSLRPLILKWERLLSICEGAQGIVLLSYDRDYSISHRKVVSALLNASGLLENEVYEIG
;
A
#
# COMPACT_ATOMS: atom_id res chain seq x y z
N MET A 1 2.08 -7.75 21.47
CA MET A 1 0.98 -8.53 20.91
C MET A 1 0.85 -8.27 19.40
N LYS A 2 0.71 -9.31 18.59
CA LYS A 2 0.56 -9.17 17.14
C LYS A 2 -0.88 -8.88 16.76
N SER A 3 -1.04 -8.11 15.68
CA SER A 3 -2.36 -7.81 15.12
C SER A 3 -2.83 -8.95 14.22
N SER A 4 -4.11 -9.28 14.29
CA SER A 4 -4.74 -10.27 13.42
C SER A 4 -5.26 -9.67 12.11
N ILE A 5 -5.02 -8.40 11.87
CA ILE A 5 -5.47 -7.70 10.66
C ILE A 5 -4.94 -8.38 9.41
N LYS A 6 -5.76 -8.45 8.38
CA LYS A 6 -5.36 -8.95 7.06
C LYS A 6 -5.04 -7.79 6.15
N ILE A 7 -3.82 -7.79 5.59
CA ILE A 7 -3.34 -6.75 4.71
C ILE A 7 -2.92 -7.39 3.39
N TYR A 8 -3.38 -6.80 2.30
CA TYR A 8 -3.07 -7.22 0.95
C TYR A 8 -2.45 -6.07 0.17
N THR A 9 -1.80 -6.38 -0.94
CA THR A 9 -1.30 -5.37 -1.87
C THR A 9 -1.83 -5.64 -3.27
N SER A 10 -1.97 -4.58 -4.06
CA SER A 10 -2.40 -4.65 -5.44
C SER A 10 -2.05 -3.34 -6.15
N TYR A 11 -2.49 -3.20 -7.40
CA TYR A 11 -2.30 -1.96 -8.14
C TYR A 11 -3.64 -1.26 -8.39
N VAL A 12 -3.57 0.04 -8.68
CA VAL A 12 -4.75 0.87 -8.92
C VAL A 12 -5.36 0.51 -10.28
N SER A 13 -6.59 0.00 -10.26
CA SER A 13 -7.40 -0.24 -11.45
C SER A 13 -8.87 -0.31 -11.06
N GLU A 14 -9.74 -0.06 -12.01
CA GLU A 14 -11.19 -0.15 -11.78
C GLU A 14 -11.59 -1.56 -11.35
N ASP A 15 -11.03 -2.58 -11.99
CA ASP A 15 -11.32 -3.98 -11.65
C ASP A 15 -10.86 -4.32 -10.23
N ASN A 16 -9.72 -3.81 -9.80
CA ASN A 16 -9.22 -4.05 -8.45
C ASN A 16 -10.07 -3.34 -7.40
N PHE A 17 -10.59 -2.14 -7.69
CA PHE A 17 -11.52 -1.47 -6.78
C PHE A 17 -12.81 -2.26 -6.62
N LYS A 18 -13.36 -2.78 -7.71
CA LYS A 18 -14.55 -3.65 -7.67
C LYS A 18 -14.28 -4.90 -6.86
N ARG A 19 -13.10 -5.52 -7.07
CA ARG A 19 -12.71 -6.71 -6.32
C ARG A 19 -12.59 -6.43 -4.84
N CYS A 20 -12.05 -5.26 -4.46
CA CYS A 20 -11.99 -4.85 -3.05
C CYS A 20 -13.39 -4.75 -2.44
N GLN A 21 -14.34 -4.15 -3.14
CA GLN A 21 -15.72 -4.06 -2.67
C GLN A 21 -16.35 -5.45 -2.47
N GLU A 22 -16.14 -6.34 -3.42
CA GLU A 22 -16.68 -7.71 -3.36
C GLU A 22 -16.08 -8.50 -2.21
N LEU A 23 -14.79 -8.30 -1.91
CA LEU A 23 -14.10 -9.01 -0.84
C LEU A 23 -14.20 -8.32 0.52
N GLY A 24 -14.82 -7.17 0.59
CA GLY A 24 -14.92 -6.41 1.84
C GLY A 24 -13.60 -5.80 2.28
N LEU A 25 -12.74 -5.42 1.33
CA LEU A 25 -11.43 -4.83 1.62
C LEU A 25 -11.48 -3.31 1.50
N ILE A 26 -10.82 -2.62 2.44
CA ILE A 26 -10.72 -1.16 2.42
C ILE A 26 -9.48 -0.78 1.61
N PRO A 27 -9.64 -0.06 0.48
CA PRO A 27 -8.50 0.34 -0.34
C PRO A 27 -7.76 1.54 0.26
N VAL A 28 -6.43 1.45 0.29
CA VAL A 28 -5.54 2.50 0.79
C VAL A 28 -4.46 2.74 -0.26
N VAL A 29 -4.43 3.93 -0.83
CA VAL A 29 -3.42 4.29 -1.84
C VAL A 29 -2.14 4.75 -1.13
N ILE A 30 -1.02 4.08 -1.42
CA ILE A 30 0.28 4.36 -0.78
C ILE A 30 1.22 5.12 -1.72
N MET A 31 0.69 6.17 -2.35
CA MET A 31 1.43 7.07 -3.24
C MET A 31 1.47 8.46 -2.63
N LYS A 32 2.52 9.26 -2.92
CA LYS A 32 2.61 10.64 -2.45
C LYS A 32 1.51 11.50 -3.05
N LYS A 33 1.23 11.31 -4.33
CA LYS A 33 0.19 12.06 -5.05
C LYS A 33 -0.81 11.11 -5.64
N ILE A 34 -2.08 11.45 -5.49
CA ILE A 34 -3.14 10.82 -6.24
C ILE A 34 -3.28 11.64 -7.51
N TYR A 35 -2.81 11.07 -8.62
CA TYR A 35 -2.95 11.76 -9.91
C TYR A 35 -4.41 11.79 -10.31
N ASN A 36 -4.76 12.76 -11.17
CA ASN A 36 -6.11 12.95 -11.68
C ASN A 36 -6.47 11.75 -12.58
N SER A 37 -6.83 10.65 -11.93
CA SER A 37 -7.21 9.41 -12.59
C SER A 37 -8.73 9.28 -12.54
N PRO A 38 -9.40 8.98 -13.67
CA PRO A 38 -10.84 8.74 -13.65
C PRO A 38 -11.23 7.62 -12.69
N VAL A 39 -10.35 6.63 -12.53
CA VAL A 39 -10.58 5.51 -11.61
C VAL A 39 -10.63 5.99 -10.17
N ILE A 40 -9.61 6.74 -9.72
CA ILE A 40 -9.55 7.25 -8.34
C ILE A 40 -10.55 8.39 -8.15
N GLY A 41 -10.70 9.27 -9.13
CA GLY A 41 -11.62 10.40 -9.06
C GLY A 41 -13.06 9.99 -8.79
N ASN A 42 -13.50 8.89 -9.40
CA ASN A 42 -14.85 8.37 -9.20
C ASN A 42 -15.03 7.65 -7.86
N LEU A 43 -13.94 7.30 -7.17
CA LEU A 43 -13.95 6.51 -5.95
C LEU A 43 -13.29 7.24 -4.77
N SER A 44 -13.02 8.53 -4.91
CA SER A 44 -12.28 9.32 -3.91
C SER A 44 -12.89 9.27 -2.50
N ASP A 45 -14.20 9.15 -2.39
CA ASP A 45 -14.89 9.09 -1.11
C ASP A 45 -14.70 7.75 -0.39
N THR A 46 -14.27 6.71 -1.13
CA THR A 46 -14.11 5.36 -0.59
C THR A 46 -12.65 4.91 -0.51
N VAL A 47 -11.73 5.72 -0.98
CA VAL A 47 -10.30 5.41 -1.04
C VAL A 47 -9.54 6.25 -0.02
N LEU A 48 -8.80 5.59 0.86
CA LEU A 48 -7.91 6.25 1.80
C LEU A 48 -6.55 6.50 1.17
N HIS A 49 -5.85 7.52 1.66
CA HIS A 49 -4.53 7.89 1.16
C HIS A 49 -3.52 7.87 2.29
N GLU A 50 -2.52 6.98 2.21
CA GLU A 50 -1.45 6.88 3.19
C GLU A 50 -0.12 7.27 2.55
N ARG A 51 0.21 8.55 2.65
CA ARG A 51 1.39 9.14 2.01
C ARG A 51 2.70 8.71 2.67
N THR A 52 2.67 8.35 3.95
CA THR A 52 3.88 7.98 4.70
C THR A 52 4.52 6.69 4.19
N LEU A 53 3.78 5.87 3.46
CA LEU A 53 4.29 4.62 2.88
C LEU A 53 4.72 4.78 1.42
N ALA A 54 4.77 6.01 0.92
CA ALA A 54 5.19 6.30 -0.45
C ALA A 54 6.67 6.71 -0.50
N PRO A 55 7.40 6.38 -1.59
CA PRO A 55 8.75 6.86 -1.78
C PRO A 55 8.75 8.36 -2.05
N ASP A 56 9.89 9.02 -1.79
CA ASP A 56 10.08 10.40 -2.14
C ASP A 56 9.97 10.62 -3.65
N ASP A 57 9.42 11.77 -4.07
CA ASP A 57 9.21 12.08 -5.48
C ASP A 57 10.50 12.05 -6.29
N GLU A 58 11.61 12.57 -5.73
CA GLU A 58 12.90 12.59 -6.40
C GLU A 58 13.38 11.16 -6.69
N LEU A 59 13.26 10.27 -5.72
CA LEU A 59 13.64 8.87 -5.86
C LEU A 59 12.79 8.16 -6.91
N LEU A 60 11.49 8.40 -6.89
CA LEU A 60 10.55 7.83 -7.86
C LEU A 60 10.90 8.27 -9.29
N TRP A 61 11.22 9.57 -9.49
CA TRP A 61 11.58 10.11 -10.78
C TRP A 61 12.90 9.54 -11.31
N LYS A 62 13.91 9.36 -10.43
CA LYS A 62 15.17 8.72 -10.81
C LYS A 62 14.94 7.31 -11.35
N PHE A 63 14.07 6.56 -10.71
CA PHE A 63 13.72 5.22 -11.16
C PHE A 63 12.97 5.26 -12.49
N LYS A 64 11.98 6.13 -12.63
CA LYS A 64 11.18 6.25 -13.86
C LYS A 64 12.01 6.71 -15.05
N LYS A 65 13.01 7.55 -14.82
CA LYS A 65 13.96 8.00 -15.86
C LYS A 65 15.08 7.00 -16.12
N LYS A 66 15.07 5.85 -15.46
CA LYS A 66 16.07 4.79 -15.58
C LYS A 66 17.48 5.24 -15.18
N GLU A 67 17.59 6.22 -14.27
CA GLU A 67 18.86 6.66 -13.69
C GLU A 67 19.38 5.68 -12.65
N ILE A 68 18.48 4.90 -12.03
CA ILE A 68 18.80 3.84 -11.09
C ILE A 68 18.02 2.59 -11.47
N ASP A 69 18.57 1.42 -11.17
CA ASP A 69 17.87 0.16 -11.44
C ASP A 69 16.85 -0.15 -10.34
N VAL A 70 16.07 -1.22 -10.55
CA VAL A 70 15.01 -1.60 -9.62
C VAL A 70 15.59 -2.03 -8.26
N THR A 71 16.74 -2.67 -8.24
CA THR A 71 17.38 -3.10 -6.99
C THR A 71 17.77 -1.91 -6.14
N ASP A 72 18.44 -0.92 -6.73
CA ASP A 72 18.84 0.30 -6.03
C ASP A 72 17.61 1.12 -5.60
N TYR A 73 16.60 1.21 -6.47
CA TYR A 73 15.36 1.89 -6.15
C TYR A 73 14.71 1.29 -4.90
N GLN A 74 14.53 -0.01 -4.89
CA GLN A 74 13.87 -0.69 -3.76
C GLN A 74 14.70 -0.61 -2.48
N LYS A 75 16.03 -0.68 -2.58
CA LYS A 75 16.92 -0.46 -1.44
C LYS A 75 16.72 0.92 -0.82
N GLN A 76 16.69 1.96 -1.64
CA GLN A 76 16.51 3.33 -1.16
C GLN A 76 15.12 3.55 -0.60
N VAL A 77 14.09 2.96 -1.20
CA VAL A 77 12.73 2.98 -0.63
C VAL A 77 12.72 2.35 0.76
N ALA A 78 13.38 1.20 0.91
CA ALA A 78 13.46 0.53 2.21
C ALA A 78 14.15 1.41 3.26
N ILE A 79 15.23 2.12 2.89
CA ILE A 79 15.92 3.03 3.79
C ILE A 79 15.00 4.19 4.20
N GLU A 80 14.29 4.80 3.25
CA GLU A 80 13.36 5.89 3.55
C GLU A 80 12.22 5.44 4.47
N LEU A 81 11.64 4.29 4.17
CA LEU A 81 10.49 3.78 4.92
C LEU A 81 10.88 3.13 6.26
N SER A 82 12.16 2.84 6.48
CA SER A 82 12.62 2.24 7.74
C SER A 82 12.38 3.14 8.95
N SER A 83 12.28 4.45 8.73
CA SER A 83 11.99 5.43 9.78
C SER A 83 10.49 5.55 10.09
N VAL A 84 9.62 4.96 9.27
CA VAL A 84 8.17 5.04 9.46
C VAL A 84 7.77 4.10 10.59
N SER A 85 7.00 4.64 11.54
CA SER A 85 6.45 3.82 12.62
C SER A 85 5.23 3.07 12.12
N LEU A 86 5.34 1.74 11.99
CA LEU A 86 4.27 0.89 11.44
C LEU A 86 3.16 0.62 12.46
N ARG A 87 3.47 0.59 13.75
CA ARG A 87 2.46 0.29 14.77
C ARG A 87 1.28 1.27 14.76
N PRO A 88 1.47 2.59 14.74
CA PRO A 88 0.35 3.53 14.67
C PRO A 88 -0.51 3.34 13.41
N LEU A 89 0.09 2.99 12.29
CA LEU A 89 -0.65 2.72 11.04
C LEU A 89 -1.53 1.48 11.17
N ILE A 90 -0.97 0.41 11.73
CA ILE A 90 -1.72 -0.83 11.96
C ILE A 90 -2.88 -0.59 12.92
N LEU A 91 -2.66 0.16 14.01
CA LEU A 91 -3.72 0.51 14.95
C LEU A 91 -4.82 1.34 14.29
N LYS A 92 -4.45 2.27 13.44
CA LYS A 92 -5.38 3.10 12.66
C LYS A 92 -6.26 2.21 11.76
N TRP A 93 -5.64 1.27 11.05
CA TRP A 93 -6.36 0.35 10.15
C TRP A 93 -7.26 -0.62 10.92
N GLU A 94 -6.80 -1.14 12.06
CA GLU A 94 -7.64 -1.96 12.94
C GLU A 94 -8.89 -1.20 13.38
N ARG A 95 -8.72 0.07 13.75
CA ARG A 95 -9.83 0.93 14.15
C ARG A 95 -10.82 1.15 13.01
N LEU A 96 -10.30 1.37 11.79
CA LEU A 96 -11.14 1.49 10.60
C LEU A 96 -11.95 0.22 10.36
N LEU A 97 -11.33 -0.94 10.46
CA LEU A 97 -12.01 -2.21 10.26
C LEU A 97 -13.10 -2.42 11.31
N SER A 98 -12.89 -1.96 12.54
CA SER A 98 -13.87 -2.14 13.60
C SER A 98 -15.12 -1.28 13.42
N ILE A 99 -15.01 -0.13 12.72
CA ILE A 99 -16.14 0.76 12.48
C ILE A 99 -16.80 0.56 11.11
N CYS A 100 -16.16 -0.16 10.20
CA CYS A 100 -16.70 -0.46 8.87
C CYS A 100 -17.31 -1.85 8.89
N GLU A 101 -18.62 -1.92 8.99
CA GLU A 101 -19.35 -3.18 9.04
C GLU A 101 -19.07 -4.03 7.79
N GLY A 102 -18.72 -5.29 8.01
CA GLY A 102 -18.43 -6.22 6.92
C GLY A 102 -17.02 -6.14 6.35
N ALA A 103 -16.18 -5.21 6.84
CA ALA A 103 -14.81 -5.10 6.37
C ALA A 103 -13.96 -6.29 6.83
N GLN A 104 -13.22 -6.89 5.89
CA GLN A 104 -12.40 -8.09 6.13
C GLN A 104 -10.90 -7.80 6.19
N GLY A 105 -10.45 -6.66 5.68
CA GLY A 105 -9.04 -6.32 5.65
C GLY A 105 -8.75 -5.03 4.90
N ILE A 106 -7.46 -4.76 4.74
CA ILE A 106 -6.94 -3.56 4.06
C ILE A 106 -6.21 -4.02 2.80
N VAL A 107 -6.34 -3.27 1.71
CA VAL A 107 -5.51 -3.47 0.53
C VAL A 107 -4.72 -2.20 0.25
N LEU A 108 -3.39 -2.33 0.17
CA LEU A 108 -2.48 -1.23 -0.13
C LEU A 108 -2.26 -1.18 -1.64
N LEU A 109 -2.51 -0.03 -2.25
CA LEU A 109 -2.50 0.13 -3.71
C LEU A 109 -1.42 1.10 -4.16
N SER A 110 -0.69 0.71 -5.20
CA SER A 110 0.26 1.58 -5.90
C SER A 110 -0.08 1.59 -7.40
N TYR A 111 0.51 2.54 -8.15
CA TYR A 111 0.21 2.65 -9.58
C TYR A 111 0.88 1.59 -10.42
N ASP A 112 2.06 1.08 -10.01
CA ASP A 112 2.79 0.09 -10.79
C ASP A 112 2.03 -1.23 -10.85
N ARG A 113 1.74 -1.69 -12.05
CA ARG A 113 1.06 -2.96 -12.26
C ARG A 113 1.94 -4.13 -11.85
N ASP A 114 3.22 -4.06 -12.18
CA ASP A 114 4.18 -5.11 -11.88
C ASP A 114 4.65 -5.02 -10.42
N TYR A 115 4.28 -6.01 -9.63
CA TYR A 115 4.66 -6.09 -8.21
C TYR A 115 6.17 -6.09 -8.02
N SER A 116 6.91 -6.77 -8.90
CA SER A 116 8.36 -6.94 -8.74
C SER A 116 9.16 -5.63 -8.79
N ILE A 117 8.60 -4.59 -9.41
CA ILE A 117 9.25 -3.27 -9.51
C ILE A 117 8.61 -2.22 -8.61
N SER A 118 7.50 -2.54 -7.96
CA SER A 118 6.73 -1.58 -7.17
C SER A 118 7.28 -1.41 -5.76
N HIS A 119 7.13 -0.19 -5.22
CA HIS A 119 7.45 0.04 -3.81
C HIS A 119 6.51 -0.71 -2.85
N ARG A 120 5.32 -1.16 -3.31
CA ARG A 120 4.44 -1.97 -2.46
C ARG A 120 5.08 -3.31 -2.09
N LYS A 121 6.01 -3.82 -2.89
CA LYS A 121 6.81 -4.99 -2.54
C LYS A 121 7.68 -4.70 -1.32
N VAL A 122 8.30 -3.52 -1.27
CA VAL A 122 9.11 -3.08 -0.14
C VAL A 122 8.24 -2.91 1.11
N VAL A 123 7.07 -2.29 0.96
CA VAL A 123 6.12 -2.11 2.07
C VAL A 123 5.69 -3.47 2.63
N SER A 124 5.36 -4.43 1.76
CA SER A 124 5.03 -5.79 2.18
C SER A 124 6.15 -6.42 3.00
N ALA A 125 7.39 -6.31 2.52
CA ALA A 125 8.55 -6.88 3.20
C ALA A 125 8.77 -6.26 4.57
N LEU A 126 8.63 -4.94 4.68
CA LEU A 126 8.76 -4.23 5.96
C LEU A 126 7.67 -4.63 6.95
N LEU A 127 6.43 -4.73 6.49
CA LEU A 127 5.32 -5.17 7.33
C LEU A 127 5.51 -6.61 7.80
N ASN A 128 5.91 -7.50 6.91
CA ASN A 128 6.13 -8.90 7.24
C ASN A 128 7.32 -9.08 8.20
N ALA A 129 8.34 -8.24 8.09
CA ALA A 129 9.53 -8.30 8.97
C ALA A 129 9.31 -7.59 10.31
N SER A 130 8.23 -6.82 10.46
CA SER A 130 8.00 -5.96 11.64
C SER A 130 7.74 -6.72 12.93
N GLY A 131 7.25 -7.95 12.84
CA GLY A 131 6.81 -8.72 13.99
C GLY A 131 5.46 -8.26 14.57
N LEU A 132 4.78 -7.33 13.89
CA LEU A 132 3.53 -6.74 14.38
C LEU A 132 2.27 -7.46 13.86
N LEU A 133 2.41 -8.35 12.88
CA LEU A 133 1.28 -9.00 12.21
C LEU A 133 1.31 -10.52 12.43
N GLU A 134 0.13 -11.10 12.68
CA GLU A 134 -0.05 -12.55 12.71
C GLU A 134 -0.08 -13.15 11.31
N ASN A 135 -0.58 -12.39 10.35
CA ASN A 135 -0.76 -12.83 8.97
C ASN A 135 0.23 -12.14 8.05
N GLU A 136 0.77 -12.87 7.07
CA GLU A 136 1.61 -12.28 6.05
C GLU A 136 0.80 -11.37 5.12
N VAL A 137 1.46 -10.33 4.59
CA VAL A 137 0.88 -9.46 3.56
C VAL A 137 0.99 -10.17 2.22
N TYR A 138 -0.11 -10.25 1.49
CA TYR A 138 -0.15 -10.94 0.19
C TYR A 138 -0.47 -9.97 -0.95
N GLU A 139 0.20 -10.19 -2.08
CA GLU A 139 -0.15 -9.53 -3.33
C GLU A 139 -1.31 -10.28 -3.97
N ILE A 140 -2.42 -9.61 -4.19
CA ILE A 140 -3.59 -10.22 -4.84
C ILE A 140 -3.67 -9.92 -6.34
N GLY A 141 -2.69 -9.16 -6.85
CA GLY A 141 -2.55 -8.88 -8.28
C GLY A 141 -3.49 -7.85 -8.82
#